data_a41ebc337413b3ef5d32175d7782e5f9
#
_entry.id   a41ebc337413b3ef5d32175d7782e5f9
#
_cell.length_a   1.000
_cell.length_b   1.000
_cell.length_c   1.000
_cell.angle_alpha   90.00
_cell.angle_beta   90.00
_cell.angle_gamma   90.00
#
_symmetry.space_group_name_H-M   'P 1'
#
loop_
_entity.id
_entity.type
_entity.pdbx_description
1 polymer ?
#
loop_
_entity_poly.entity_id
_entity_poly.type
_entity_poly.pdbx_seq_one_letter_code
_entity_poly.pdbx_strand_id
1 'polypeptide(L)'
;MDYKKAGVDIEAGYKSVELMKEHIKKTMRSEVLTNIGGFSGAFSLNTIKDMEEPVLLSGTDGCGTKVKLAMVMDKHDTIGIDAVA
;
A
#
# COMPACT_ATOMS: atom_id res chain seq x y z
N MET A 1 -7.70 -23.10 16.02
CA MET A 1 -8.00 -22.31 14.80
C MET A 1 -6.70 -21.78 14.25
N ASP A 2 -6.49 -21.89 12.97
CA ASP A 2 -5.35 -21.27 12.30
C ASP A 2 -5.83 -20.08 11.44
N TYR A 3 -4.90 -19.28 10.98
CA TYR A 3 -5.21 -18.09 10.18
C TYR A 3 -5.88 -18.46 8.86
N LYS A 4 -5.46 -19.54 8.23
CA LYS A 4 -6.02 -19.96 6.94
C LYS A 4 -7.50 -20.35 7.05
N LYS A 5 -7.89 -21.03 8.14
CA LYS A 5 -9.30 -21.37 8.41
C LYS A 5 -10.14 -20.12 8.65
N ALA A 6 -9.54 -19.07 9.19
CA ALA A 6 -10.21 -17.78 9.41
C ALA A 6 -10.22 -16.89 8.16
N GLY A 7 -9.76 -17.37 7.01
CA GLY A 7 -9.71 -16.64 5.77
C GLY A 7 -8.44 -15.81 5.57
N VAL A 8 -7.42 -16.03 6.41
CA VAL A 8 -6.15 -15.32 6.31
C VAL A 8 -5.07 -16.27 5.81
N ASP A 9 -4.59 -16.02 4.60
CA ASP A 9 -3.49 -16.76 3.99
C ASP A 9 -2.19 -15.96 4.14
N ILE A 10 -1.39 -16.32 5.13
CA ILE A 10 -0.15 -15.62 5.47
C ILE A 10 0.88 -15.73 4.33
N GLU A 11 0.99 -16.90 3.71
CA GLU A 11 1.93 -17.13 2.60
C GLU A 11 1.57 -16.30 1.37
N ALA A 12 0.27 -16.21 1.05
CA ALA A 12 -0.20 -15.35 -0.02
C ALA A 12 0.09 -13.89 0.27
N GLY A 13 -0.02 -13.47 1.54
CA GLY A 13 0.35 -12.13 1.98
C GLY A 13 1.82 -11.83 1.74
N TYR A 14 2.71 -12.74 2.14
CA TYR A 14 4.15 -12.59 1.90
C TYR A 14 4.48 -12.55 0.41
N LYS A 15 3.84 -13.42 -0.37
CA LYS A 15 4.04 -13.43 -1.82
C LYS A 15 3.57 -12.13 -2.47
N SER A 16 2.47 -11.56 -2.04
CA SER A 16 1.97 -10.29 -2.58
C SER A 16 2.95 -9.15 -2.31
N VAL A 17 3.54 -9.10 -1.12
CA VAL A 17 4.58 -8.12 -0.79
C VAL A 17 5.79 -8.29 -1.70
N GLU A 18 6.23 -9.52 -1.93
CA GLU A 18 7.37 -9.82 -2.81
C GLU A 18 7.11 -9.37 -4.25
N LEU A 19 5.90 -9.63 -4.76
CA LEU A 19 5.54 -9.26 -6.14
C LEU A 19 5.45 -7.76 -6.35
N MET A 20 5.12 -6.97 -5.33
CA MET A 20 4.99 -5.52 -5.47
C MET A 20 6.30 -4.76 -5.27
N LYS A 21 7.36 -5.40 -4.78
CA LYS A 21 8.63 -4.72 -4.46
C LYS A 21 9.24 -3.95 -5.63
N GLU A 22 9.25 -4.52 -6.81
CA GLU A 22 9.81 -3.84 -7.98
C GLU A 22 9.00 -2.62 -8.40
N HIS A 23 7.69 -2.69 -8.27
CA HIS A 23 6.81 -1.56 -8.55
C HIS A 23 7.01 -0.44 -7.54
N ILE A 24 7.14 -0.79 -6.27
CA ILE A 24 7.38 0.16 -5.19
C ILE A 24 8.72 0.86 -5.36
N LYS A 25 9.75 0.15 -5.80
CA LYS A 25 11.07 0.74 -6.10
C LYS A 25 10.97 1.96 -7.02
N LYS A 26 10.06 1.92 -7.98
CA LYS A 26 9.87 3.02 -8.94
C LYS A 26 9.23 4.26 -8.31
N THR A 27 8.63 4.12 -7.14
CA THR A 27 7.98 5.22 -6.43
C THR A 27 8.82 5.79 -5.30
N MET A 28 9.97 5.18 -5.02
CA MET A 28 10.84 5.61 -3.93
C MET A 28 11.46 6.97 -4.21
N ARG A 29 11.59 7.75 -3.16
CA ARG A 29 12.23 9.06 -3.19
C ARG A 29 13.05 9.23 -1.93
N SER A 30 13.95 10.21 -1.91
CA SER A 30 14.91 10.39 -0.82
C SER A 30 14.26 10.56 0.56
N GLU A 31 13.05 11.12 0.61
CA GLU A 31 12.33 11.34 1.86
C GLU A 31 11.79 10.04 2.47
N VAL A 32 11.67 8.96 1.68
CA VAL A 32 11.21 7.66 2.20
C VAL A 32 12.37 6.97 2.89
N LEU A 33 12.28 6.81 4.21
CA LEU A 33 13.37 6.34 5.06
C LEU A 33 13.29 4.85 5.39
N THR A 34 12.16 4.21 5.13
CA THR A 34 11.93 2.79 5.45
C THR A 34 11.63 1.98 4.20
N ASN A 35 12.00 0.70 4.26
CA ASN A 35 11.65 -0.26 3.21
C ASN A 35 10.27 -0.86 3.49
N ILE A 36 9.66 -1.43 2.45
CA ILE A 36 8.43 -2.18 2.59
C ILE A 36 8.63 -3.44 3.43
N GLY A 37 7.62 -3.83 4.17
CA GLY A 37 7.60 -5.06 4.97
C GLY A 37 7.73 -4.85 6.46
N GLY A 38 8.00 -3.62 6.90
CA GLY A 38 8.00 -3.27 8.31
C GLY A 38 6.60 -2.93 8.82
N PHE A 39 6.49 -2.71 10.11
CA PHE A 39 5.22 -2.37 10.75
C PHE A 39 4.78 -0.95 10.43
N SER A 40 5.71 -0.02 10.29
CA SER A 40 5.41 1.38 10.03
C SER A 40 6.31 1.95 8.94
N GLY A 41 5.89 3.05 8.35
CA GLY A 41 6.69 3.81 7.41
C GLY A 41 7.23 5.08 8.04
N ALA A 42 8.38 5.53 7.59
CA ALA A 42 8.95 6.80 7.98
C ALA A 42 9.22 7.66 6.74
N PHE A 43 8.74 8.88 6.77
CA PHE A 43 8.92 9.86 5.70
C PHE A 43 9.52 11.13 6.28
N SER A 44 10.63 11.58 5.70
CA SER A 44 11.32 12.78 6.17
C SER A 44 10.55 14.04 5.79
N LEU A 45 10.33 14.92 6.74
CA LEU A 45 9.72 16.22 6.49
C LEU A 45 10.76 17.34 6.28
N ASN A 46 12.02 16.96 6.06
CA ASN A 46 13.10 17.92 5.91
C ASN A 46 12.90 18.88 4.74
N THR A 47 12.24 18.44 3.66
CA THR A 47 11.98 19.28 2.49
C THR A 47 10.92 20.36 2.72
N ILE A 48 10.10 20.22 3.77
CA ILE A 48 9.02 21.13 4.09
C ILE A 48 9.23 21.87 5.42
N LYS A 49 10.38 21.70 6.04
CA LYS A 49 10.67 22.29 7.37
C LYS A 49 10.59 23.82 7.40
N ASP A 50 10.79 24.48 6.26
CA ASP A 50 10.77 25.93 6.15
C ASP A 50 9.39 26.49 5.75
N MET A 51 8.39 25.64 5.60
CA MET A 51 7.01 26.08 5.36
C MET A 51 6.44 26.72 6.61
N GLU A 52 5.65 27.79 6.46
CA GLU A 52 5.04 28.48 7.59
C GLU A 52 4.05 27.61 8.35
N GLU A 53 3.24 26.86 7.62
CA GLU A 53 2.17 26.05 8.22
C GLU A 53 2.02 24.73 7.47
N PRO A 54 2.98 23.80 7.62
CA PRO A 54 2.90 22.52 6.92
C PRO A 54 1.79 21.66 7.49
N VAL A 55 1.02 21.04 6.59
CA VAL A 55 -0.05 20.12 6.95
C VAL A 55 0.20 18.79 6.24
N LEU A 56 0.20 17.71 7.00
CA LEU A 56 0.31 16.37 6.45
C LEU A 56 -1.07 15.74 6.36
N LEU A 57 -1.47 15.36 5.16
CA LEU A 57 -2.69 14.60 4.93
C LEU A 57 -2.32 13.18 4.56
N SER A 58 -2.99 12.23 5.19
CA SER A 58 -2.76 10.84 4.85
C SER A 58 -4.07 10.07 5.00
N GLY A 59 -4.30 9.13 4.10
CA GLY A 59 -5.49 8.29 4.16
C GLY A 59 -5.20 6.94 3.53
N THR A 60 -5.88 5.93 4.04
CA THR A 60 -5.82 4.58 3.49
C THR A 60 -7.22 4.05 3.34
N ASP A 61 -7.44 3.26 2.29
CA ASP A 61 -8.74 2.67 2.01
C ASP A 61 -8.57 1.29 1.39
N GLY A 62 -9.44 0.37 1.75
CA GLY A 62 -9.47 -0.98 1.20
C GLY A 62 -10.25 -1.12 -0.10
N CYS A 63 -10.65 -0.03 -0.73
CA CYS A 63 -11.40 0.02 -1.99
C CYS A 63 -12.86 -0.43 -1.91
N GLY A 64 -13.34 -0.89 -0.77
CA GLY A 64 -14.74 -1.26 -0.58
C GLY A 64 -15.21 -2.42 -1.47
N THR A 65 -16.48 -2.38 -1.86
CA THR A 65 -17.12 -3.48 -2.60
C THR A 65 -16.64 -3.64 -4.05
N LYS A 66 -15.95 -2.65 -4.60
CA LYS A 66 -15.39 -2.77 -5.97
C LYS A 66 -14.34 -3.87 -6.07
N VAL A 67 -13.69 -4.24 -4.96
CA VAL A 67 -12.78 -5.39 -4.91
C VAL A 67 -13.53 -6.68 -5.27
N LYS A 68 -14.72 -6.85 -4.74
CA LYS A 68 -15.56 -8.02 -5.05
C LYS A 68 -15.92 -8.06 -6.54
N LEU A 69 -16.23 -6.91 -7.12
CA LEU A 69 -16.50 -6.83 -8.54
C LEU A 69 -15.28 -7.22 -9.38
N ALA A 70 -14.10 -6.76 -8.99
CA ALA A 70 -12.86 -7.14 -9.66
C ALA A 70 -12.64 -8.65 -9.61
N MET A 71 -12.94 -9.28 -8.48
CA MET A 71 -12.83 -10.73 -8.31
C MET A 71 -13.81 -11.49 -9.21
N VAL A 72 -15.05 -11.03 -9.27
CA VAL A 72 -16.10 -11.67 -10.12
C VAL A 72 -15.74 -11.56 -11.61
N MET A 73 -15.21 -10.43 -12.03
CA MET A 73 -14.78 -10.20 -13.41
C MET A 73 -13.41 -10.79 -13.74
N ASP A 74 -12.68 -11.23 -12.74
CA ASP A 74 -11.26 -11.64 -12.84
C ASP A 74 -10.43 -10.58 -13.57
N LYS A 75 -10.66 -9.30 -13.21
CA LYS A 75 -9.95 -8.17 -13.80
C LYS A 75 -9.35 -7.33 -12.67
N HIS A 76 -8.02 -7.35 -12.56
CA HIS A 76 -7.30 -6.80 -11.42
C HIS A 76 -6.33 -5.67 -11.77
N ASP A 77 -6.22 -5.33 -13.05
CA ASP A 77 -5.23 -4.36 -13.55
C ASP A 77 -5.67 -2.90 -13.49
N THR A 78 -6.91 -2.64 -13.10
CA THR A 78 -7.45 -1.27 -13.08
C THR A 78 -7.89 -0.79 -11.70
N ILE A 79 -8.21 -1.71 -10.79
CA ILE A 79 -8.75 -1.35 -9.47
C ILE A 79 -7.75 -0.56 -8.62
N GLY A 80 -6.45 -0.86 -8.75
CA GLY A 80 -5.41 -0.13 -8.02
C GLY A 80 -5.29 1.32 -8.47
N ILE A 81 -5.50 1.57 -9.76
CA ILE A 81 -5.50 2.94 -10.30
C ILE A 81 -6.63 3.76 -9.65
N ASP A 82 -7.81 3.18 -9.59
CA ASP A 82 -8.98 3.81 -8.97
C ASP A 82 -8.76 4.04 -7.47
N ALA A 83 -8.13 3.07 -6.79
CA ALA A 83 -7.88 3.17 -5.35
C ALA A 83 -6.96 4.31 -4.97
N VAL A 84 -5.97 4.62 -5.81
CA VAL A 84 -4.96 5.65 -5.52
C VAL A 84 -5.37 7.02 -6.06
N ALA A 85 -6.16 7.05 -7.11
CA ALA A 85 -6.63 8.30 -7.69
C ALA A 85 -7.53 9.08 -6.74
#